data_fc44f76158311da62d7039efca1dee5a
#
_entry.id   fc44f76158311da62d7039efca1dee5a
#
_cell.length_a   1.000
_cell.length_b   1.000
_cell.length_c   1.000
_cell.angle_alpha   90.00
_cell.angle_beta   90.00
_cell.angle_gamma   90.00
#
_symmetry.space_group_name_H-M   'P 1'
#
loop_
_entity.id
_entity.type
_entity.pdbx_description
1 polymer ?
#
loop_
_entity_poly.entity_id
_entity_poly.type
_entity_poly.pdbx_seq_one_letter_code
_entity_poly.pdbx_strand_id
1 'polypeptide(L)'
;MSITVLFPTATEASLFQHPRVQTVISGVGLTATAHQTSKLIAQHRPDWLILAGIAGVYPHAGLAVGEVALVASELEGDLGFFTPQGFTHLAHLPLDMDFARRHTLHCPYVDAVSGFTLARGVSLNAAMAPFIDTSAVDIENMEGAAFFHVCLQENMRFLQLRAISNVALPGEDDWDMAGSVQALTDGLHRLLAQLGA
;
A
#
# COMPACT_ATOMS: atom_id res chain seq x y z
N MET A 1 17.87 -9.01 13.66
CA MET A 1 16.59 -8.86 12.93
C MET A 1 16.89 -8.12 11.64
N SER A 2 16.48 -8.69 10.51
CA SER A 2 16.68 -8.11 9.18
C SER A 2 15.38 -7.46 8.70
N ILE A 3 15.46 -6.22 8.22
CA ILE A 3 14.30 -5.47 7.70
C ILE A 3 14.63 -5.00 6.29
N THR A 4 13.68 -5.16 5.37
CA THR A 4 13.77 -4.58 4.03
C THR A 4 12.57 -3.68 3.78
N VAL A 5 12.84 -2.47 3.30
CA VAL A 5 11.81 -1.51 2.88
C VAL A 5 11.76 -1.47 1.36
N LEU A 6 10.57 -1.67 0.81
CA LEU A 6 10.27 -1.50 -0.61
C LEU A 6 9.64 -0.13 -0.84
N PHE A 7 10.11 0.56 -1.87
CA PHE A 7 9.51 1.80 -2.36
C PHE A 7 9.10 1.61 -3.83
N PRO A 8 7.96 2.13 -4.27
CA PRO A 8 7.58 2.08 -5.68
C PRO A 8 8.60 2.78 -6.59
N THR A 9 9.14 3.91 -6.14
CA THR A 9 10.05 4.76 -6.92
C THR A 9 11.29 5.19 -6.14
N ALA A 10 12.33 5.57 -6.88
CA ALA A 10 13.52 6.19 -6.29
C ALA A 10 13.23 7.57 -5.67
N THR A 11 12.22 8.28 -6.18
CA THR A 11 11.79 9.57 -5.63
C THR A 11 11.23 9.38 -4.22
N GLU A 12 10.37 8.41 -3.99
CA GLU A 12 9.83 8.11 -2.65
C GLU A 12 10.90 7.63 -1.67
N ALA A 13 11.95 6.97 -2.18
CA ALA A 13 13.09 6.52 -1.38
C ALA A 13 14.15 7.59 -1.12
N SER A 14 14.07 8.76 -1.80
CA SER A 14 15.19 9.68 -1.95
C SER A 14 15.76 10.26 -0.66
N LEU A 15 14.93 10.45 0.36
CA LEU A 15 15.33 11.00 1.66
C LEU A 15 15.59 9.91 2.71
N PHE A 16 15.17 8.67 2.44
CA PHE A 16 15.28 7.59 3.41
C PHE A 16 16.68 6.96 3.40
N GLN A 17 17.33 6.99 4.54
CA GLN A 17 18.61 6.29 4.79
C GLN A 17 18.58 5.65 6.18
N HIS A 18 18.97 4.38 6.27
CA HIS A 18 19.08 3.70 7.55
C HIS A 18 20.19 2.64 7.50
N PRO A 19 21.15 2.64 8.47
CA PRO A 19 22.36 1.81 8.38
C PRO A 19 22.12 0.30 8.49
N ARG A 20 20.97 -0.11 9.04
CA ARG A 20 20.62 -1.52 9.30
C ARG A 20 19.45 -2.04 8.48
N VAL A 21 18.94 -1.24 7.52
CA VAL A 21 17.76 -1.56 6.73
C VAL A 21 18.12 -1.57 5.24
N GLN A 22 17.77 -2.64 4.57
CA GLN A 22 17.92 -2.71 3.12
C GLN A 22 16.76 -1.94 2.44
N THR A 23 17.09 -1.16 1.41
CA THR A 23 16.12 -0.47 0.57
C THR A 23 16.08 -1.12 -0.82
N VAL A 24 14.87 -1.34 -1.33
CA VAL A 24 14.62 -1.93 -2.65
C VAL A 24 13.57 -1.13 -3.39
N ILE A 25 13.77 -0.86 -4.67
CA ILE A 25 12.75 -0.26 -5.52
C ILE A 25 11.92 -1.39 -6.15
N SER A 26 10.61 -1.39 -5.87
CA SER A 26 9.70 -2.41 -6.38
C SER A 26 9.22 -2.13 -7.81
N GLY A 27 9.25 -0.88 -8.24
CA GLY A 27 8.52 -0.39 -9.39
C GLY A 27 7.07 -0.05 -9.05
N VAL A 28 6.43 0.74 -9.91
CA VAL A 28 5.03 1.17 -9.75
C VAL A 28 4.09 0.09 -10.29
N GLY A 29 2.98 -0.10 -9.59
CA GLY A 29 1.88 -0.96 -10.02
C GLY A 29 1.92 -2.38 -9.46
N LEU A 30 0.76 -3.03 -9.50
CA LEU A 30 0.52 -4.34 -8.90
C LEU A 30 1.50 -5.43 -9.38
N THR A 31 1.71 -5.51 -10.69
CA THR A 31 2.55 -6.54 -11.31
C THR A 31 4.03 -6.41 -10.91
N ALA A 32 4.56 -5.17 -10.95
CA ALA A 32 5.95 -4.90 -10.58
C ALA A 32 6.19 -5.22 -9.11
N THR A 33 5.29 -4.76 -8.25
CA THR A 33 5.35 -5.01 -6.81
C THR A 33 5.24 -6.49 -6.47
N ALA A 34 4.31 -7.24 -7.08
CA ALA A 34 4.18 -8.67 -6.87
C ALA A 34 5.47 -9.41 -7.24
N HIS A 35 6.02 -9.12 -8.43
CA HIS A 35 7.26 -9.74 -8.90
C HIS A 35 8.44 -9.47 -7.96
N GLN A 36 8.65 -8.19 -7.62
CA GLN A 36 9.79 -7.80 -6.78
C GLN A 36 9.66 -8.34 -5.35
N THR A 37 8.46 -8.33 -4.77
CA THR A 37 8.19 -8.89 -3.43
C THR A 37 8.46 -10.39 -3.41
N SER A 38 7.93 -11.14 -4.38
CA SER A 38 8.16 -12.59 -4.49
C SER A 38 9.64 -12.93 -4.66
N LYS A 39 10.34 -12.20 -5.54
CA LYS A 39 11.78 -12.37 -5.78
C LYS A 39 12.59 -12.12 -4.50
N LEU A 40 12.26 -11.06 -3.75
CA LEU A 40 12.96 -10.71 -2.53
C LEU A 40 12.77 -11.78 -1.45
N ILE A 41 11.54 -12.25 -1.25
CA ILE A 41 11.24 -13.32 -0.28
C ILE A 41 11.99 -14.60 -0.65
N ALA A 42 11.99 -14.99 -1.93
CA ALA A 42 12.68 -16.18 -2.41
C ALA A 42 14.21 -16.11 -2.23
N GLN A 43 14.80 -14.94 -2.37
CA GLN A 43 16.25 -14.76 -2.33
C GLN A 43 16.82 -14.47 -0.93
N HIS A 44 16.10 -13.73 -0.10
CA HIS A 44 16.64 -13.17 1.14
C HIS A 44 15.77 -13.39 2.38
N ARG A 45 14.45 -13.55 2.22
CA ARG A 45 13.44 -13.71 3.27
C ARG A 45 13.77 -12.95 4.56
N PRO A 46 13.67 -11.62 4.57
CA PRO A 46 13.97 -10.82 5.77
C PRO A 46 12.96 -11.11 6.89
N ASP A 47 13.26 -10.72 8.13
CA ASP A 47 12.33 -10.87 9.25
C ASP A 47 11.08 -9.99 9.08
N TRP A 48 11.24 -8.81 8.45
CA TRP A 48 10.15 -7.89 8.12
C TRP A 48 10.31 -7.31 6.72
N LEU A 49 9.18 -7.25 6.00
CA LEU A 49 9.03 -6.45 4.78
C LEU A 49 8.14 -5.24 5.07
N ILE A 50 8.55 -4.08 4.61
CA ILE A 50 7.76 -2.85 4.72
C ILE A 50 7.59 -2.28 3.32
N LEU A 51 6.34 -2.09 2.88
CA LEU A 51 6.06 -1.30 1.69
C LEU A 51 5.83 0.14 2.14
N ALA A 52 6.60 1.07 1.59
CA ALA A 52 6.52 2.48 1.92
C ALA A 52 6.34 3.30 0.65
N GLY A 53 5.36 4.18 0.63
CA GLY A 53 5.06 5.02 -0.52
C GLY A 53 4.06 6.11 -0.21
N ILE A 54 3.70 6.88 -1.24
CA ILE A 54 2.63 7.87 -1.14
C ILE A 54 1.27 7.27 -1.48
N ALA A 55 0.20 7.99 -1.16
CA ALA A 55 -1.18 7.61 -1.47
C ALA A 55 -2.07 8.83 -1.63
N GLY A 56 -3.11 8.72 -2.46
CA GLY A 56 -4.21 9.65 -2.49
C GLY A 56 -5.23 9.34 -1.38
N VAL A 57 -5.79 10.35 -0.75
CA VAL A 57 -6.84 10.20 0.26
C VAL A 57 -8.21 10.52 -0.31
N TYR A 58 -9.22 9.71 0.00
CA TYR A 58 -10.60 10.03 -0.36
C TYR A 58 -11.18 11.08 0.61
N PRO A 59 -12.02 12.02 0.14
CA PRO A 59 -12.49 13.15 0.94
C PRO A 59 -13.21 12.79 2.25
N HIS A 60 -13.81 11.60 2.31
CA HIS A 60 -14.54 11.13 3.48
C HIS A 60 -13.66 10.48 4.56
N ALA A 61 -12.37 10.23 4.29
CA ALA A 61 -11.52 9.43 5.16
C ALA A 61 -11.02 10.16 6.42
N GLY A 62 -11.10 11.49 6.44
CA GLY A 62 -10.67 12.28 7.60
C GLY A 62 -9.15 12.36 7.79
N LEU A 63 -8.37 11.93 6.81
CA LEU A 63 -6.92 12.10 6.74
C LEU A 63 -6.57 13.35 5.92
N ALA A 64 -5.48 14.02 6.25
CA ALA A 64 -5.01 15.21 5.53
C ALA A 64 -3.73 14.91 4.72
N VAL A 65 -3.49 15.72 3.69
CA VAL A 65 -2.20 15.72 2.96
C VAL A 65 -1.06 15.99 3.94
N GLY A 66 0.03 15.22 3.84
CA GLY A 66 1.16 15.24 4.77
C GLY A 66 1.01 14.30 5.98
N GLU A 67 -0.16 13.73 6.24
CA GLU A 67 -0.31 12.69 7.27
C GLU A 67 0.25 11.34 6.80
N VAL A 68 0.66 10.52 7.78
CA VAL A 68 1.19 9.18 7.55
C VAL A 68 0.27 8.15 8.18
N ALA A 69 -0.20 7.22 7.37
CA ALA A 69 -1.09 6.15 7.79
C ALA A 69 -0.43 4.76 7.68
N LEU A 70 -0.73 3.89 8.64
CA LEU A 70 -0.44 2.46 8.56
C LEU A 70 -1.64 1.76 7.90
N VAL A 71 -1.40 1.02 6.84
CA VAL A 71 -2.47 0.38 6.08
C VAL A 71 -2.87 -0.93 6.73
N ALA A 72 -4.10 -1.00 7.21
CA ALA A 72 -4.63 -2.17 7.90
C ALA A 72 -5.21 -3.22 6.94
N SER A 73 -5.72 -2.77 5.79
CA SER A 73 -6.31 -3.66 4.78
C SER A 73 -6.13 -3.09 3.37
N GLU A 74 -6.14 -3.97 2.39
CA GLU A 74 -6.03 -3.65 0.96
C GLU A 74 -7.05 -4.42 0.13
N LEU A 75 -7.57 -3.75 -0.89
CA LEU A 75 -8.43 -4.33 -1.91
C LEU A 75 -7.85 -4.04 -3.29
N GLU A 76 -7.78 -5.03 -4.19
CA GLU A 76 -7.51 -4.79 -5.61
C GLU A 76 -8.81 -4.28 -6.27
N GLY A 77 -9.00 -2.96 -6.32
CA GLY A 77 -10.30 -2.34 -6.56
C GLY A 77 -10.81 -2.44 -7.99
N ASP A 78 -9.92 -2.53 -8.98
CA ASP A 78 -10.26 -2.63 -10.41
C ASP A 78 -10.26 -4.08 -10.94
N LEU A 79 -10.30 -5.06 -10.05
CA LEU A 79 -10.41 -6.47 -10.39
C LEU A 79 -11.86 -6.84 -10.72
N GLY A 80 -12.25 -6.72 -11.97
CA GLY A 80 -13.64 -6.93 -12.37
C GLY A 80 -13.88 -6.77 -13.87
N PHE A 81 -15.11 -6.50 -14.23
CA PHE A 81 -15.53 -6.27 -15.61
C PHE A 81 -16.70 -5.30 -15.70
N PHE A 82 -16.90 -4.73 -16.88
CA PHE A 82 -18.00 -3.84 -17.15
C PHE A 82 -19.23 -4.59 -17.68
N THR A 83 -20.40 -4.22 -17.16
CA THR A 83 -21.73 -4.61 -17.65
C THR A 83 -22.45 -3.35 -18.14
N PRO A 84 -23.63 -3.47 -18.80
CA PRO A 84 -24.45 -2.31 -19.11
C PRO A 84 -24.89 -1.50 -17.88
N GLN A 85 -24.83 -2.10 -16.68
CA GLN A 85 -25.17 -1.46 -15.41
C GLN A 85 -23.97 -0.79 -14.72
N GLY A 86 -22.75 -0.97 -15.24
CA GLY A 86 -21.52 -0.41 -14.70
C GLY A 86 -20.48 -1.47 -14.36
N PHE A 87 -19.51 -1.10 -13.56
CA PHE A 87 -18.45 -1.99 -13.11
C PHE A 87 -18.97 -3.01 -12.08
N THR A 88 -18.56 -4.26 -12.24
CA THR A 88 -18.84 -5.34 -11.28
C THR A 88 -17.52 -5.95 -10.80
N HIS A 89 -17.24 -5.77 -9.52
CA HIS A 89 -16.05 -6.34 -8.90
C HIS A 89 -16.21 -7.85 -8.70
N LEU A 90 -15.14 -8.63 -8.90
CA LEU A 90 -15.18 -10.10 -8.80
C LEU A 90 -15.55 -10.61 -7.40
N ALA A 91 -15.36 -9.83 -6.34
CA ALA A 91 -15.81 -10.19 -4.99
C ALA A 91 -17.34 -10.39 -4.89
N HIS A 92 -18.10 -9.76 -5.77
CA HIS A 92 -19.58 -9.83 -5.77
C HIS A 92 -20.14 -10.99 -6.60
N LEU A 93 -19.26 -11.83 -7.17
CA LEU A 93 -19.70 -12.94 -8.00
C LEU A 93 -19.60 -14.30 -7.27
N PRO A 94 -20.58 -15.18 -7.47
CA PRO A 94 -20.48 -16.59 -7.06
C PRO A 94 -19.58 -17.35 -8.04
N LEU A 95 -18.26 -17.21 -7.90
CA LEU A 95 -17.30 -17.93 -8.74
C LEU A 95 -17.16 -19.37 -8.26
N ASP A 96 -16.94 -20.30 -9.20
CA ASP A 96 -16.73 -21.72 -8.92
C ASP A 96 -15.32 -22.04 -8.40
N MET A 97 -14.42 -21.06 -8.47
CA MET A 97 -13.10 -21.08 -7.84
C MET A 97 -12.94 -19.88 -6.93
N ASP A 98 -12.26 -20.08 -5.82
CA ASP A 98 -11.90 -18.98 -4.91
C ASP A 98 -10.43 -18.58 -5.09
N PHE A 99 -10.18 -17.29 -5.00
CA PHE A 99 -8.84 -16.72 -4.97
C PHE A 99 -8.82 -15.47 -4.08
N ALA A 100 -7.86 -15.42 -3.17
CA ALA A 100 -7.79 -14.42 -2.10
C ALA A 100 -7.82 -12.96 -2.61
N ARG A 101 -7.20 -12.69 -3.77
CA ARG A 101 -7.12 -11.33 -4.36
C ARG A 101 -8.47 -10.65 -4.60
N ARG A 102 -9.55 -11.39 -4.78
CA ARG A 102 -10.88 -10.79 -5.00
C ARG A 102 -11.50 -10.22 -3.72
N HIS A 103 -10.95 -10.54 -2.58
CA HIS A 103 -11.43 -10.09 -1.28
C HIS A 103 -10.49 -9.06 -0.66
N THR A 104 -11.00 -8.33 0.32
CA THR A 104 -10.17 -7.46 1.15
C THR A 104 -9.14 -8.29 1.90
N LEU A 105 -7.87 -7.93 1.74
CA LEU A 105 -6.73 -8.55 2.43
C LEU A 105 -6.42 -7.73 3.69
N HIS A 106 -6.15 -8.38 4.80
CA HIS A 106 -5.87 -7.73 6.08
C HIS A 106 -4.43 -7.97 6.52
N CYS A 107 -3.77 -6.94 7.05
CA CYS A 107 -2.47 -7.08 7.66
C CYS A 107 -2.62 -7.60 9.09
N PRO A 108 -2.11 -8.80 9.42
CA PRO A 108 -2.23 -9.37 10.77
C PRO A 108 -1.23 -8.78 11.77
N TYR A 109 -0.39 -7.81 11.34
CA TYR A 109 0.73 -7.31 12.12
C TYR A 109 0.62 -5.81 12.46
N VAL A 110 -0.52 -5.18 12.24
CA VAL A 110 -0.70 -3.74 12.52
C VAL A 110 -0.43 -3.37 13.98
N ASP A 111 -0.69 -4.29 14.90
CA ASP A 111 -0.47 -4.09 16.34
C ASP A 111 1.02 -4.22 16.75
N ALA A 112 1.93 -4.55 15.82
CA ALA A 112 3.36 -4.57 16.10
C ALA A 112 3.95 -3.17 16.33
N VAL A 113 3.23 -2.14 15.92
CA VAL A 113 3.59 -0.72 16.09
C VAL A 113 2.37 0.08 16.53
N SER A 114 2.60 1.26 17.11
CA SER A 114 1.53 2.12 17.63
C SER A 114 1.70 3.58 17.21
N GLY A 115 0.68 4.41 17.44
CA GLY A 115 0.75 5.85 17.18
C GLY A 115 0.70 6.23 15.70
N PHE A 116 0.14 5.36 14.85
CA PHE A 116 -0.21 5.63 13.47
C PHE A 116 -1.73 5.57 13.30
N THR A 117 -2.27 6.44 12.47
CA THR A 117 -3.66 6.31 12.01
C THR A 117 -3.76 5.07 11.12
N LEU A 118 -4.74 4.21 11.37
CA LEU A 118 -5.00 3.06 10.50
C LEU A 118 -5.85 3.51 9.32
N ALA A 119 -5.48 3.02 8.14
CA ALA A 119 -6.22 3.28 6.90
C ALA A 119 -6.59 1.97 6.18
N ARG A 120 -7.72 2.00 5.48
CA ARG A 120 -8.15 0.96 4.54
C ARG A 120 -7.74 1.40 3.14
N GLY A 121 -6.88 0.63 2.49
CA GLY A 121 -6.39 0.92 1.15
C GLY A 121 -7.20 0.25 0.05
N VAL A 122 -7.20 0.89 -1.11
CA VAL A 122 -7.53 0.27 -2.39
C VAL A 122 -6.36 0.45 -3.35
N SER A 123 -6.02 -0.61 -4.06
CA SER A 123 -4.99 -0.57 -5.09
C SER A 123 -5.62 -0.64 -6.47
N LEU A 124 -5.16 0.25 -7.35
CA LEU A 124 -5.71 0.45 -8.70
C LEU A 124 -4.58 0.44 -9.73
N ASN A 125 -4.86 -0.06 -10.93
CA ASN A 125 -3.96 0.11 -12.08
C ASN A 125 -4.08 1.51 -12.71
N ALA A 126 -5.20 2.20 -12.45
CA ALA A 126 -5.41 3.58 -12.87
C ALA A 126 -5.91 4.40 -11.67
N ALA A 127 -5.12 5.39 -11.25
CA ALA A 127 -5.50 6.28 -10.15
C ALA A 127 -6.79 7.05 -10.46
N MET A 128 -7.56 7.37 -9.42
CA MET A 128 -8.81 8.15 -9.52
C MET A 128 -9.84 7.54 -10.47
N ALA A 129 -9.89 6.21 -10.56
CA ALA A 129 -10.81 5.51 -11.45
C ALA A 129 -12.27 5.78 -11.03
N PRO A 130 -13.11 6.39 -11.89
CA PRO A 130 -14.42 6.90 -11.49
C PRO A 130 -15.48 5.82 -11.25
N PHE A 131 -15.15 4.57 -11.55
CA PHE A 131 -16.06 3.42 -11.41
C PHE A 131 -15.84 2.63 -10.12
N ILE A 132 -14.90 3.03 -9.28
CA ILE A 132 -14.61 2.34 -8.01
C ILE A 132 -15.58 2.81 -6.93
N ASP A 133 -16.13 1.87 -6.18
CA ASP A 133 -16.85 2.18 -4.95
C ASP A 133 -15.83 2.46 -3.83
N THR A 134 -15.70 3.71 -3.47
CA THR A 134 -14.74 4.17 -2.47
C THR A 134 -15.30 4.20 -1.05
N SER A 135 -16.57 3.89 -0.84
CA SER A 135 -17.25 4.04 0.46
C SER A 135 -16.65 3.21 1.61
N ALA A 136 -15.99 2.11 1.28
CA ALA A 136 -15.40 1.19 2.24
C ALA A 136 -13.88 1.35 2.42
N VAL A 137 -13.25 2.32 1.74
CA VAL A 137 -11.80 2.54 1.74
C VAL A 137 -11.46 3.99 2.03
N ASP A 138 -10.25 4.25 2.51
CA ASP A 138 -9.81 5.57 2.97
C ASP A 138 -8.81 6.21 2.01
N ILE A 139 -7.93 5.38 1.42
CA ILE A 139 -6.83 5.82 0.55
C ILE A 139 -6.73 4.95 -0.70
N GLU A 140 -6.18 5.52 -1.77
CA GLU A 140 -5.80 4.76 -2.97
C GLU A 140 -4.29 4.76 -3.19
N ASN A 141 -3.80 3.67 -3.76
CA ASN A 141 -2.42 3.48 -4.20
C ASN A 141 -2.36 2.52 -5.39
N MET A 142 -1.16 2.12 -5.83
CA MET A 142 -1.01 1.24 -7.00
C MET A 142 -0.28 -0.08 -6.70
N GLU A 143 0.05 -0.40 -5.45
CA GLU A 143 0.93 -1.52 -5.09
C GLU A 143 0.41 -2.42 -3.97
N GLY A 144 -0.31 -1.84 -3.01
CA GLY A 144 -0.56 -2.44 -1.71
C GLY A 144 -1.25 -3.79 -1.76
N ALA A 145 -2.28 -3.94 -2.59
CA ALA A 145 -3.00 -5.22 -2.70
C ALA A 145 -2.09 -6.36 -3.20
N ALA A 146 -1.19 -6.09 -4.15
CA ALA A 146 -0.23 -7.07 -4.63
C ALA A 146 0.81 -7.43 -3.55
N PHE A 147 1.30 -6.43 -2.81
CA PHE A 147 2.21 -6.63 -1.71
C PHE A 147 1.58 -7.48 -0.59
N PHE A 148 0.36 -7.14 -0.15
CA PHE A 148 -0.39 -7.90 0.83
C PHE A 148 -0.63 -9.33 0.37
N HIS A 149 -1.07 -9.52 -0.87
CA HIS A 149 -1.32 -10.84 -1.42
C HIS A 149 -0.09 -11.72 -1.34
N VAL A 150 1.05 -11.25 -1.84
CA VAL A 150 2.30 -12.03 -1.83
C VAL A 150 2.76 -12.31 -0.40
N CYS A 151 2.77 -11.31 0.47
CA CYS A 151 3.21 -11.50 1.86
C CYS A 151 2.33 -12.49 2.63
N LEU A 152 1.00 -12.47 2.44
CA LEU A 152 0.08 -13.41 3.06
C LEU A 152 0.28 -14.84 2.53
N GLN A 153 0.41 -15.02 1.20
CA GLN A 153 0.65 -16.33 0.60
C GLN A 153 1.97 -16.96 1.06
N GLU A 154 2.99 -16.12 1.23
CA GLU A 154 4.32 -16.55 1.66
C GLU A 154 4.50 -16.59 3.19
N ASN A 155 3.46 -16.28 3.98
CA ASN A 155 3.53 -16.17 5.45
C ASN A 155 4.67 -15.25 5.91
N MET A 156 4.81 -14.10 5.22
CA MET A 156 5.82 -13.08 5.51
C MET A 156 5.30 -12.07 6.52
N ARG A 157 6.09 -11.67 7.50
CA ARG A 157 5.74 -10.53 8.36
C ARG A 157 5.93 -9.24 7.59
N PHE A 158 4.88 -8.41 7.54
CA PHE A 158 4.89 -7.20 6.75
C PHE A 158 4.09 -6.06 7.38
N LEU A 159 4.41 -4.83 6.96
CA LEU A 159 3.65 -3.62 7.22
C LEU A 159 3.62 -2.77 5.95
N GLN A 160 2.61 -1.92 5.83
CA GLN A 160 2.55 -0.93 4.76
C GLN A 160 2.33 0.46 5.35
N LEU A 161 3.19 1.40 4.99
CA LEU A 161 3.15 2.79 5.43
C LEU A 161 2.91 3.70 4.23
N ARG A 162 1.94 4.61 4.32
CA ARG A 162 1.62 5.56 3.26
C ARG A 162 1.58 6.98 3.80
N ALA A 163 2.28 7.90 3.11
CA ALA A 163 2.12 9.32 3.32
C ALA A 163 1.13 9.90 2.31
N ILE A 164 0.20 10.71 2.78
CA ILE A 164 -0.85 11.26 1.93
C ILE A 164 -0.26 12.41 1.10
N SER A 165 -0.31 12.26 -0.22
CA SER A 165 0.27 13.22 -1.19
C SER A 165 -0.75 14.15 -1.81
N ASN A 166 -2.00 13.72 -1.91
CA ASN A 166 -3.08 14.45 -2.58
C ASN A 166 -4.45 13.98 -2.13
N VAL A 167 -5.47 14.74 -2.46
CA VAL A 167 -6.85 14.28 -2.41
C VAL A 167 -7.17 13.51 -3.70
N ALA A 168 -7.72 12.30 -3.56
CA ALA A 168 -8.05 11.43 -4.68
C ALA A 168 -9.39 11.85 -5.33
N LEU A 169 -9.36 12.96 -6.04
CA LEU A 169 -10.48 13.49 -6.81
C LEU A 169 -10.02 13.85 -8.23
N PRO A 170 -10.73 13.42 -9.28
CA PRO A 170 -10.42 13.82 -10.64
C PRO A 170 -10.41 15.35 -10.81
N GLY A 171 -9.32 15.89 -11.34
CA GLY A 171 -9.13 17.34 -11.53
C GLY A 171 -8.45 18.06 -10.37
N GLU A 172 -8.15 17.38 -9.27
CA GLU A 172 -7.31 17.89 -8.18
C GLU A 172 -5.86 17.49 -8.45
N ASP A 173 -5.06 18.45 -8.96
CA ASP A 173 -3.66 18.20 -9.35
C ASP A 173 -2.64 18.69 -8.31
N ASP A 174 -3.07 19.12 -7.14
CA ASP A 174 -2.23 19.63 -6.05
C ASP A 174 -1.57 18.49 -5.27
N TRP A 175 -0.50 17.94 -5.84
CA TRP A 175 0.30 16.89 -5.21
C TRP A 175 1.43 17.50 -4.38
N ASP A 176 1.42 17.29 -3.08
CA ASP A 176 2.57 17.60 -2.22
C ASP A 176 3.56 16.44 -2.20
N MET A 177 4.29 16.28 -3.30
CA MET A 177 5.32 15.22 -3.41
C MET A 177 6.44 15.42 -2.38
N ALA A 178 6.92 16.65 -2.22
CA ALA A 178 8.07 16.93 -1.35
C ALA A 178 7.72 16.72 0.14
N GLY A 179 6.59 17.28 0.59
CA GLY A 179 6.12 17.14 1.97
C GLY A 179 5.77 15.69 2.31
N SER A 180 5.12 14.97 1.39
CA SER A 180 4.78 13.56 1.64
C SER A 180 6.00 12.64 1.68
N VAL A 181 7.03 12.85 0.86
CA VAL A 181 8.28 12.08 0.94
C VAL A 181 9.02 12.35 2.25
N GLN A 182 9.02 13.60 2.74
CA GLN A 182 9.58 13.93 4.05
C GLN A 182 8.77 13.25 5.18
N ALA A 183 7.45 13.37 5.16
CA ALA A 183 6.57 12.75 6.16
C ALA A 183 6.70 11.21 6.16
N LEU A 184 6.80 10.58 4.98
CA LEU A 184 7.04 9.16 4.83
C LEU A 184 8.35 8.73 5.48
N THR A 185 9.43 9.49 5.23
CA THR A 185 10.75 9.23 5.81
C THR A 185 10.71 9.31 7.34
N ASP A 186 10.11 10.35 7.90
CA ASP A 186 9.97 10.52 9.35
C ASP A 186 9.10 9.42 9.97
N GLY A 187 8.01 9.05 9.29
CA GLY A 187 7.13 7.95 9.66
C GLY A 187 7.85 6.61 9.67
N LEU A 188 8.68 6.33 8.66
CA LEU A 188 9.50 5.12 8.58
C LEU A 188 10.50 5.02 9.73
N HIS A 189 11.24 6.09 10.04
CA HIS A 189 12.17 6.08 11.17
C HIS A 189 11.45 5.79 12.49
N ARG A 190 10.27 6.37 12.69
CA ARG A 190 9.43 6.12 13.88
C ARG A 190 8.94 4.67 13.93
N LEU A 191 8.53 4.08 12.79
CA LEU A 191 8.09 2.70 12.69
C LEU A 191 9.26 1.74 12.96
N LEU A 192 10.41 1.96 12.33
CA LEU A 192 11.61 1.12 12.46
C LEU A 192 12.15 1.12 13.89
N ALA A 193 12.13 2.26 14.58
CA ALA A 193 12.53 2.35 15.99
C ALA A 193 11.65 1.46 16.89
N GLN A 194 10.35 1.36 16.61
CA GLN A 194 9.45 0.47 17.35
C GLN A 194 9.70 -1.01 17.04
N LEU A 195 10.12 -1.33 15.83
CA LEU A 195 10.52 -2.70 15.46
C LEU A 195 11.92 -3.07 15.98
N GLY A 196 12.69 -2.13 16.55
CA GLY A 196 14.02 -2.36 17.10
C GLY A 196 15.14 -2.32 16.06
N ALA A 197 14.94 -1.63 14.97
CA ALA A 197 15.97 -1.41 13.94
C ALA A 197 16.90 -0.25 14.28
#